data_87e84254aeb049cb298faa120f2ae090
#
_entry.id   87e84254aeb049cb298faa120f2ae090
#
_cell.length_a   1.000
_cell.length_b   1.000
_cell.length_c   1.000
_cell.angle_alpha   90.00
_cell.angle_beta   90.00
_cell.angle_gamma   90.00
#
_symmetry.space_group_name_H-M   'P 1'
#
loop_
_entity.id
_entity.type
_entity.pdbx_description
1 polymer ?
#
loop_
_entity_poly.entity_id
_entity_poly.type
_entity_poly.pdbx_seq_one_letter_code
_entity_poly.pdbx_strand_id
1 'polypeptide(L)'
;MKHLVLFVLGILLISCESKQETNHPTVGPITESIYASGVLKTTDQYQAYVTVNGIISELLVQEGDSVHVGSPLLTITNETQRFGAENAALAANFNDFSANEGKLEDAKLLIETAKNKFRVDSSLYFRQKNLWEQQIGTKVDYELKELAFKTSKANYLSSIQKYRDLKRALEFSSSQAKKNLQISSNQVQDFTLKSKSNGIVYSILKSKGEIVSPQTPIAIIGNYRDFVLELQVDENDILRVQNGLLVLITLDSYKNQVFEAKVSKISEIMNERSKTFLVEALF
;
A
#
# COMPACT_ATOMS: atom_id res chain seq x y z
N MET A 1 95.14 -55.95 -28.81
CA MET A 1 94.58 -54.82 -28.10
C MET A 1 93.84 -53.84 -29.01
N LYS A 2 94.23 -53.60 -30.27
CA LYS A 2 93.55 -52.65 -31.20
C LYS A 2 92.11 -53.05 -31.58
N HIS A 3 91.77 -54.33 -31.72
CA HIS A 3 90.47 -54.84 -32.07
C HIS A 3 89.43 -54.78 -30.91
N LEU A 4 89.94 -54.87 -29.65
CA LEU A 4 89.09 -54.76 -28.44
C LEU A 4 88.61 -53.32 -28.23
N VAL A 5 89.46 -52.34 -28.53
CA VAL A 5 89.08 -50.91 -28.37
C VAL A 5 88.05 -50.49 -29.46
N LEU A 6 88.15 -51.06 -30.68
CA LEU A 6 87.17 -50.77 -31.76
C LEU A 6 85.78 -51.37 -31.46
N PHE A 7 85.73 -52.54 -30.76
CA PHE A 7 84.52 -53.20 -30.38
C PHE A 7 83.77 -52.44 -29.24
N VAL A 8 84.53 -51.93 -28.27
CA VAL A 8 84.00 -51.13 -27.17
C VAL A 8 83.48 -49.76 -27.66
N LEU A 9 84.13 -49.16 -28.68
CA LEU A 9 83.72 -47.90 -29.29
C LEU A 9 82.43 -48.08 -30.11
N GLY A 10 82.22 -49.28 -30.73
CA GLY A 10 80.97 -49.57 -31.49
C GLY A 10 79.71 -49.75 -30.62
N ILE A 11 79.90 -50.18 -29.34
CA ILE A 11 78.81 -50.41 -28.37
C ILE A 11 78.30 -49.07 -27.78
N LEU A 12 79.15 -48.03 -27.78
CA LEU A 12 78.73 -46.70 -27.24
C LEU A 12 77.87 -45.85 -28.18
N LEU A 13 77.66 -46.30 -29.43
CA LEU A 13 76.80 -45.55 -30.42
C LEU A 13 75.36 -46.04 -30.52
N ILE A 14 74.94 -47.02 -29.71
CA ILE A 14 73.58 -47.61 -29.78
C ILE A 14 72.66 -47.05 -28.66
N SER A 15 73.05 -46.00 -27.99
CA SER A 15 72.16 -45.42 -26.95
C SER A 15 71.81 -44.00 -27.27
N CYS A 16 70.66 -43.77 -27.89
CA CYS A 16 69.69 -42.72 -27.58
C CYS A 16 68.55 -42.78 -28.57
N GLU A 17 67.61 -43.68 -28.38
CA GLU A 17 66.29 -43.53 -28.94
C GLU A 17 65.47 -42.77 -27.90
N SER A 18 65.54 -41.46 -27.93
CA SER A 18 64.55 -40.59 -27.17
C SER A 18 63.23 -40.81 -27.74
N LYS A 19 62.33 -41.48 -27.00
CA LYS A 19 60.93 -41.60 -27.26
C LYS A 19 60.40 -40.16 -27.17
N GLN A 20 60.25 -39.45 -28.33
CA GLN A 20 59.51 -38.22 -28.39
C GLN A 20 58.04 -38.59 -28.12
N GLU A 21 57.53 -38.19 -26.99
CA GLU A 21 56.09 -38.19 -26.73
C GLU A 21 55.45 -37.19 -27.73
N THR A 22 54.91 -37.71 -28.81
CA THR A 22 54.10 -36.90 -29.72
C THR A 22 52.70 -36.74 -29.12
N ASN A 23 52.42 -35.58 -28.56
CA ASN A 23 51.07 -35.20 -28.19
C ASN A 23 50.30 -34.84 -29.47
N HIS A 24 49.31 -35.67 -29.81
CA HIS A 24 48.35 -35.34 -30.85
C HIS A 24 47.30 -34.39 -30.33
N PRO A 25 47.03 -33.28 -30.99
CA PRO A 25 45.93 -32.41 -30.56
C PRO A 25 44.61 -33.16 -30.70
N THR A 26 43.92 -33.25 -29.59
CA THR A 26 42.54 -33.81 -29.55
C THR A 26 41.54 -32.67 -29.68
N VAL A 27 40.60 -32.78 -30.63
CA VAL A 27 39.46 -31.88 -30.72
C VAL A 27 38.35 -32.40 -29.79
N GLY A 28 38.04 -31.61 -28.77
CA GLY A 28 36.98 -31.93 -27.82
C GLY A 28 36.14 -30.69 -27.50
N PRO A 29 34.96 -30.84 -26.94
CA PRO A 29 34.18 -29.70 -26.48
C PRO A 29 34.90 -28.95 -25.34
N ILE A 30 35.04 -27.65 -25.47
CA ILE A 30 35.56 -26.77 -24.41
C ILE A 30 34.35 -26.13 -23.73
N THR A 31 34.26 -26.30 -22.43
CA THR A 31 33.25 -25.59 -21.61
C THR A 31 33.84 -24.26 -21.18
N GLU A 32 33.21 -23.18 -21.59
CA GLU A 32 33.52 -21.83 -21.12
C GLU A 32 32.62 -21.53 -19.91
N SER A 33 33.19 -21.04 -18.82
CA SER A 33 32.48 -20.68 -17.59
C SER A 33 32.51 -19.18 -17.39
N ILE A 34 31.35 -18.60 -17.09
CA ILE A 34 31.19 -17.20 -16.70
C ILE A 34 31.09 -17.17 -15.18
N TYR A 35 31.91 -16.32 -14.57
CA TYR A 35 31.89 -16.14 -13.11
C TYR A 35 31.07 -14.92 -12.75
N ALA A 36 30.16 -15.07 -11.79
CA ALA A 36 29.36 -14.00 -11.26
C ALA A 36 29.24 -14.11 -9.74
N SER A 37 29.21 -12.99 -9.06
CA SER A 37 28.83 -12.93 -7.65
C SER A 37 27.34 -12.66 -7.53
N GLY A 38 26.72 -13.17 -6.47
CA GLY A 38 25.28 -12.99 -6.30
C GLY A 38 24.83 -13.06 -4.85
N VAL A 39 23.57 -12.74 -4.66
CA VAL A 39 22.87 -12.79 -3.37
C VAL A 39 21.63 -13.66 -3.51
N LEU A 40 21.46 -14.58 -2.59
CA LEU A 40 20.26 -15.39 -2.50
C LEU A 40 19.17 -14.57 -1.80
N LYS A 41 18.04 -14.36 -2.47
CA LYS A 41 16.85 -13.71 -1.93
C LYS A 41 15.65 -14.63 -2.04
N THR A 42 14.58 -14.29 -1.35
CA THR A 42 13.30 -14.96 -1.59
C THR A 42 12.47 -14.16 -2.57
N THR A 43 11.64 -14.87 -3.35
CA THR A 43 10.62 -14.21 -4.17
C THR A 43 9.70 -13.36 -3.28
N ASP A 44 9.25 -12.22 -3.80
CA ASP A 44 8.36 -11.30 -3.08
C ASP A 44 8.93 -10.75 -1.75
N GLN A 45 10.26 -10.77 -1.60
CA GLN A 45 10.90 -10.12 -0.46
C GLN A 45 10.71 -8.62 -0.54
N TYR A 46 10.18 -8.01 0.53
CA TYR A 46 10.03 -6.58 0.64
C TYR A 46 10.50 -6.06 2.00
N GLN A 47 10.89 -4.81 2.01
CA GLN A 47 11.17 -4.06 3.24
C GLN A 47 9.89 -3.37 3.70
N ALA A 48 9.52 -3.62 4.95
CA ALA A 48 8.35 -2.98 5.57
C ALA A 48 8.73 -1.60 6.11
N TYR A 49 7.98 -0.58 5.73
CA TYR A 49 8.16 0.81 6.16
C TYR A 49 6.91 1.28 6.88
N VAL A 50 7.10 2.10 7.92
CA VAL A 50 6.00 2.80 8.58
C VAL A 50 5.53 3.98 7.71
N THR A 51 4.29 4.42 7.90
CA THR A 51 3.72 5.57 7.19
C THR A 51 3.80 6.86 8.00
N VAL A 52 4.12 6.75 9.30
CA VAL A 52 4.15 7.86 10.26
C VAL A 52 5.47 7.90 11.02
N ASN A 53 5.82 9.09 11.54
CA ASN A 53 6.93 9.24 12.46
C ASN A 53 6.48 8.94 13.89
N GLY A 54 7.34 8.33 14.70
CA GLY A 54 7.08 8.11 16.12
C GLY A 54 8.09 7.19 16.78
N ILE A 55 7.76 6.72 17.97
CA ILE A 55 8.59 5.80 18.76
C ILE A 55 7.90 4.44 18.78
N ILE A 56 8.64 3.37 18.55
CA ILE A 56 8.13 2.00 18.65
C ILE A 56 7.71 1.74 20.10
N SER A 57 6.43 1.55 20.33
CA SER A 57 5.88 1.18 21.64
C SER A 57 5.99 -0.31 21.92
N GLU A 58 5.80 -1.14 20.88
CA GLU A 58 5.86 -2.59 20.99
C GLU A 58 6.17 -3.24 19.65
N LEU A 59 6.97 -4.33 19.69
CA LEU A 59 7.16 -5.27 18.58
C LEU A 59 6.25 -6.47 18.82
N LEU A 60 5.42 -6.80 17.84
CA LEU A 60 4.39 -7.86 17.95
C LEU A 60 4.83 -9.16 17.28
N VAL A 61 5.99 -9.15 16.61
CA VAL A 61 6.58 -10.29 15.91
C VAL A 61 8.07 -10.40 16.21
N GLN A 62 8.62 -11.60 16.02
CA GLN A 62 10.04 -11.91 16.12
C GLN A 62 10.56 -12.40 14.77
N GLU A 63 11.90 -12.41 14.60
CA GLU A 63 12.54 -13.03 13.44
C GLU A 63 12.23 -14.53 13.39
N GLY A 64 11.82 -15.00 12.22
CA GLY A 64 11.34 -16.36 12.02
C GLY A 64 9.83 -16.55 12.09
N ASP A 65 9.08 -15.57 12.60
CA ASP A 65 7.62 -15.67 12.69
C ASP A 65 6.94 -15.65 11.31
N SER A 66 5.91 -16.49 11.18
CA SER A 66 5.07 -16.50 9.99
C SER A 66 3.98 -15.42 10.11
N VAL A 67 3.85 -14.63 9.05
CA VAL A 67 2.89 -13.53 8.96
C VAL A 67 2.00 -13.64 7.74
N HIS A 68 0.80 -13.09 7.84
CA HIS A 68 -0.19 -13.02 6.76
C HIS A 68 -0.49 -11.56 6.42
N VAL A 69 -1.11 -11.33 5.28
CA VAL A 69 -1.59 -9.99 4.92
C VAL A 69 -2.48 -9.44 6.03
N GLY A 70 -2.12 -8.26 6.57
CA GLY A 70 -2.82 -7.60 7.66
C GLY A 70 -2.34 -7.98 9.06
N SER A 71 -1.44 -8.97 9.23
CA SER A 71 -0.84 -9.28 10.53
C SER A 71 -0.09 -8.07 11.09
N PRO A 72 -0.35 -7.66 12.35
CA PRO A 72 0.35 -6.54 12.96
C PRO A 72 1.80 -6.93 13.27
N LEU A 73 2.74 -6.06 12.92
CA LEU A 73 4.18 -6.26 13.10
C LEU A 73 4.71 -5.48 14.30
N LEU A 74 4.29 -4.22 14.42
CA LEU A 74 4.64 -3.36 15.55
C LEU A 74 3.60 -2.26 15.74
N THR A 75 3.66 -1.62 16.90
CA THR A 75 2.88 -0.42 17.22
C THR A 75 3.81 0.75 17.55
N ILE A 76 3.36 1.94 17.16
CA ILE A 76 4.03 3.22 17.40
C ILE A 76 3.21 4.01 18.42
N THR A 77 3.84 4.86 19.22
CA THR A 77 3.15 5.74 20.17
C THR A 77 2.18 6.68 19.45
N ASN A 78 0.90 6.68 19.87
CA ASN A 78 -0.17 7.36 19.15
C ASN A 78 -1.24 8.01 20.05
N GLU A 79 -0.91 8.39 21.27
CA GLU A 79 -1.90 8.94 22.23
C GLU A 79 -2.66 10.15 21.67
N THR A 80 -1.97 11.08 21.03
CA THR A 80 -2.60 12.27 20.44
C THR A 80 -3.61 11.92 19.36
N GLN A 81 -3.27 10.92 18.50
CA GLN A 81 -4.16 10.48 17.42
C GLN A 81 -5.35 9.71 17.97
N ARG A 82 -5.14 8.90 19.02
CA ARG A 82 -6.23 8.20 19.72
C ARG A 82 -7.23 9.19 20.31
N PHE A 83 -6.77 10.20 21.06
CA PHE A 83 -7.64 11.25 21.59
C PHE A 83 -8.31 12.07 20.49
N GLY A 84 -7.62 12.30 19.36
CA GLY A 84 -8.21 12.91 18.17
C GLY A 84 -9.38 12.09 17.60
N ALA A 85 -9.23 10.77 17.51
CA ALA A 85 -10.29 9.88 17.05
C ALA A 85 -11.46 9.79 18.05
N GLU A 86 -11.19 9.76 19.35
CA GLU A 86 -12.20 9.79 20.38
C GLU A 86 -13.03 11.09 20.32
N ASN A 87 -12.36 12.24 20.17
CA ASN A 87 -13.03 13.53 20.00
C ASN A 87 -13.88 13.59 18.72
N ALA A 88 -13.36 13.05 17.61
CA ALA A 88 -14.12 12.94 16.36
C ALA A 88 -15.33 12.01 16.50
N ALA A 89 -15.24 10.94 17.31
CA ALA A 89 -16.36 10.06 17.60
C ALA A 89 -17.47 10.76 18.41
N LEU A 90 -17.09 11.55 19.41
CA LEU A 90 -18.04 12.38 20.17
C LEU A 90 -18.73 13.38 19.27
N ALA A 91 -17.98 14.06 18.39
CA ALA A 91 -18.53 15.01 17.41
C ALA A 91 -19.48 14.32 16.41
N ALA A 92 -19.14 13.11 15.95
CA ALA A 92 -20.01 12.34 15.05
C ALA A 92 -21.32 11.92 15.73
N ASN A 93 -21.28 11.50 16.97
CA ASN A 93 -22.47 11.17 17.76
C ASN A 93 -23.35 12.39 18.01
N PHE A 94 -22.76 13.53 18.38
CA PHE A 94 -23.52 14.76 18.62
C PHE A 94 -24.20 15.28 17.35
N ASN A 95 -23.54 15.20 16.20
CA ASN A 95 -24.07 15.64 14.91
C ASN A 95 -24.86 14.54 14.18
N ASP A 96 -25.08 13.38 14.80
CA ASP A 96 -25.85 12.34 14.11
C ASP A 96 -27.25 12.83 13.75
N PHE A 97 -27.70 12.50 12.55
CA PHE A 97 -28.98 12.95 12.03
C PHE A 97 -30.14 12.49 12.92
N SER A 98 -30.11 11.26 13.39
CA SER A 98 -31.14 10.70 14.27
C SER A 98 -31.19 11.37 15.65
N ALA A 99 -30.02 11.75 16.19
CA ALA A 99 -29.94 12.48 17.45
C ALA A 99 -30.54 13.88 17.38
N ASN A 100 -30.66 14.46 16.16
CA ASN A 100 -31.16 15.79 15.90
C ASN A 100 -32.58 15.79 15.28
N GLU A 101 -33.26 14.66 15.22
CA GLU A 101 -34.57 14.49 14.60
C GLU A 101 -35.65 15.36 15.26
N GLY A 102 -35.54 15.62 16.58
CA GLY A 102 -36.42 16.54 17.30
C GLY A 102 -36.46 17.95 16.73
N LYS A 103 -35.33 18.48 16.24
CA LYS A 103 -35.29 19.80 15.59
C LYS A 103 -36.12 19.85 14.30
N LEU A 104 -36.18 18.74 13.56
CA LEU A 104 -37.01 18.63 12.36
C LEU A 104 -38.48 18.49 12.72
N GLU A 105 -38.81 17.84 13.81
CA GLU A 105 -40.18 17.71 14.31
C GLU A 105 -40.74 19.09 14.74
N ASP A 106 -39.95 19.87 15.48
CA ASP A 106 -40.31 21.27 15.81
C ASP A 106 -40.57 22.11 14.55
N ALA A 107 -39.72 21.97 13.55
CA ALA A 107 -39.88 22.68 12.28
C ALA A 107 -41.14 22.22 11.51
N LYS A 108 -41.54 20.94 11.60
CA LYS A 108 -42.78 20.42 11.04
C LYS A 108 -44.02 21.04 11.75
N LEU A 109 -43.99 21.16 13.08
CA LEU A 109 -45.05 21.79 13.84
C LEU A 109 -45.24 23.27 13.42
N LEU A 110 -44.14 23.98 13.15
CA LEU A 110 -44.22 25.35 12.61
C LEU A 110 -44.85 25.40 11.23
N ILE A 111 -44.57 24.44 10.35
CA ILE A 111 -45.24 24.33 9.04
C ILE A 111 -46.72 24.11 9.21
N GLU A 112 -47.11 23.19 10.10
CA GLU A 112 -48.55 22.90 10.34
C GLU A 112 -49.29 24.11 10.89
N THR A 113 -48.72 24.82 11.85
CA THR A 113 -49.28 26.05 12.42
C THR A 113 -49.47 27.12 11.32
N ALA A 114 -48.43 27.36 10.50
CA ALA A 114 -48.50 28.32 9.41
C ALA A 114 -49.51 27.90 8.33
N LYS A 115 -49.60 26.60 8.02
CA LYS A 115 -50.57 26.03 7.09
C LYS A 115 -52.02 26.25 7.57
N ASN A 116 -52.29 26.02 8.86
CA ASN A 116 -53.62 26.20 9.45
C ASN A 116 -54.04 27.68 9.39
N LYS A 117 -53.13 28.61 9.72
CA LYS A 117 -53.39 30.05 9.59
C LYS A 117 -53.66 30.44 8.14
N PHE A 118 -52.85 29.99 7.18
CA PHE A 118 -53.04 30.23 5.75
C PHE A 118 -54.39 29.71 5.26
N ARG A 119 -54.82 28.52 5.71
CA ARG A 119 -56.13 27.95 5.37
C ARG A 119 -57.28 28.82 5.83
N VAL A 120 -57.22 29.33 7.09
CA VAL A 120 -58.24 30.23 7.64
C VAL A 120 -58.26 31.55 6.89
N ASP A 121 -57.14 32.24 6.73
CA ASP A 121 -57.04 33.52 6.05
C ASP A 121 -57.45 33.40 4.58
N SER A 122 -57.13 32.31 3.91
CA SER A 122 -57.59 31.99 2.56
C SER A 122 -59.10 31.89 2.48
N SER A 123 -59.72 31.15 3.38
CA SER A 123 -61.22 31.03 3.43
C SER A 123 -61.89 32.38 3.67
N LEU A 124 -61.39 33.22 4.58
CA LEU A 124 -61.86 34.51 4.88
C LEU A 124 -61.70 35.47 3.69
N TYR A 125 -60.57 35.45 3.02
CA TYR A 125 -60.28 36.26 1.83
C TYR A 125 -61.27 35.95 0.68
N PHE A 126 -61.39 34.65 0.32
CA PHE A 126 -62.28 34.26 -0.77
C PHE A 126 -63.74 34.55 -0.46
N ARG A 127 -64.17 34.46 0.80
CA ARG A 127 -65.53 34.89 1.21
C ARG A 127 -65.69 36.39 1.06
N GLN A 128 -64.76 37.20 1.54
CA GLN A 128 -64.86 38.68 1.43
C GLN A 128 -64.73 39.13 -0.03
N LYS A 129 -63.97 38.48 -0.86
CA LYS A 129 -63.85 38.73 -2.29
C LYS A 129 -65.20 38.53 -3.00
N ASN A 130 -65.92 37.43 -2.73
CA ASN A 130 -67.25 37.20 -3.32
C ASN A 130 -68.27 38.21 -2.87
N LEU A 131 -68.23 38.66 -1.59
CA LEU A 131 -69.10 39.75 -1.12
C LEU A 131 -68.80 41.11 -1.82
N TRP A 132 -67.54 41.42 -1.95
CA TRP A 132 -67.05 42.61 -2.63
C TRP A 132 -67.45 42.65 -4.12
N GLU A 133 -67.38 41.55 -4.83
CA GLU A 133 -67.81 41.39 -6.22
C GLU A 133 -69.35 41.64 -6.38
N GLN A 134 -70.08 41.35 -5.30
CA GLN A 134 -71.54 41.66 -5.22
C GLN A 134 -71.81 43.06 -4.68
N GLN A 135 -70.76 43.90 -4.54
CA GLN A 135 -70.83 45.25 -3.97
C GLN A 135 -71.29 45.30 -2.50
N ILE A 136 -71.08 44.25 -1.74
CA ILE A 136 -71.40 44.13 -0.33
C ILE A 136 -70.12 44.30 0.51
N GLY A 137 -70.18 45.29 1.44
CA GLY A 137 -69.03 45.54 2.37
C GLY A 137 -68.18 46.74 1.94
N THR A 138 -67.02 46.92 2.68
CA THR A 138 -66.12 48.05 2.42
C THR A 138 -64.87 47.59 1.67
N LYS A 139 -64.26 48.50 0.90
CA LYS A 139 -63.00 48.24 0.20
C LYS A 139 -61.87 47.91 1.20
N VAL A 140 -61.86 48.58 2.35
CA VAL A 140 -60.87 48.38 3.42
C VAL A 140 -60.94 46.95 3.98
N ASP A 141 -62.15 46.44 4.21
CA ASP A 141 -62.31 45.07 4.68
C ASP A 141 -61.76 44.03 3.68
N TYR A 142 -61.98 44.23 2.39
CA TYR A 142 -61.46 43.42 1.33
C TYR A 142 -59.90 43.43 1.31
N GLU A 143 -59.33 44.65 1.32
CA GLU A 143 -57.87 44.84 1.29
C GLU A 143 -57.20 44.26 2.54
N LEU A 144 -57.79 44.37 3.73
CA LEU A 144 -57.26 43.70 4.97
C LEU A 144 -57.29 42.21 4.87
N LYS A 145 -58.36 41.61 4.31
CA LYS A 145 -58.36 40.11 4.13
C LYS A 145 -57.36 39.64 3.05
N GLU A 146 -57.21 40.43 1.99
CA GLU A 146 -56.22 40.17 0.97
C GLU A 146 -54.78 40.22 1.53
N LEU A 147 -54.46 41.23 2.36
CA LEU A 147 -53.16 41.35 3.00
C LEU A 147 -52.90 40.17 3.97
N ALA A 148 -53.90 39.81 4.80
CA ALA A 148 -53.81 38.67 5.72
C ALA A 148 -53.54 37.37 4.96
N PHE A 149 -54.24 37.11 3.86
CA PHE A 149 -54.06 35.97 2.96
C PHE A 149 -52.66 35.92 2.38
N LYS A 150 -52.17 37.05 1.80
CA LYS A 150 -50.84 37.15 1.20
C LYS A 150 -49.74 36.89 2.26
N THR A 151 -49.89 37.49 3.45
CA THR A 151 -48.95 37.36 4.55
C THR A 151 -48.90 35.90 5.08
N SER A 152 -50.04 35.28 5.33
CA SER A 152 -50.10 33.92 5.82
C SER A 152 -49.58 32.89 4.80
N LYS A 153 -49.83 33.15 3.49
CA LYS A 153 -49.26 32.35 2.39
C LYS A 153 -47.71 32.43 2.38
N ALA A 154 -47.19 33.68 2.48
CA ALA A 154 -45.74 33.88 2.52
C ALA A 154 -45.10 33.21 3.73
N ASN A 155 -45.73 33.31 4.92
CA ASN A 155 -45.24 32.66 6.13
C ASN A 155 -45.26 31.12 6.02
N TYR A 156 -46.30 30.53 5.43
CA TYR A 156 -46.36 29.09 5.19
C TYR A 156 -45.26 28.63 4.23
N LEU A 157 -45.03 29.31 3.12
CA LEU A 157 -43.96 28.97 2.19
C LEU A 157 -42.57 29.13 2.81
N SER A 158 -42.37 30.18 3.62
CA SER A 158 -41.13 30.41 4.37
C SER A 158 -40.85 29.29 5.38
N SER A 159 -41.89 28.82 6.08
CA SER A 159 -41.73 27.72 7.04
C SER A 159 -41.30 26.41 6.35
N ILE A 160 -41.83 26.10 5.18
CA ILE A 160 -41.43 24.96 4.37
C ILE A 160 -39.94 25.10 3.95
N GLN A 161 -39.53 26.28 3.52
CA GLN A 161 -38.17 26.53 3.09
C GLN A 161 -37.19 26.36 4.29
N LYS A 162 -37.53 26.93 5.45
CA LYS A 162 -36.73 26.78 6.68
C LYS A 162 -36.54 25.29 7.10
N TYR A 163 -37.60 24.50 6.97
CA TYR A 163 -37.51 23.06 7.24
C TYR A 163 -36.53 22.36 6.27
N ARG A 164 -36.62 22.66 4.99
CA ARG A 164 -35.73 22.09 3.97
C ARG A 164 -34.29 22.50 4.21
N ASP A 165 -34.05 23.74 4.57
CA ASP A 165 -32.69 24.24 4.85
C ASP A 165 -32.12 23.61 6.11
N LEU A 166 -32.92 23.48 7.17
CA LEU A 166 -32.54 22.81 8.40
C LEU A 166 -32.21 21.32 8.14
N LYS A 167 -33.05 20.62 7.37
CA LYS A 167 -32.81 19.24 6.99
C LYS A 167 -31.47 19.07 6.27
N ARG A 168 -31.21 19.89 5.24
CA ARG A 168 -29.95 19.87 4.50
C ARG A 168 -28.75 20.20 5.39
N ALA A 169 -28.88 21.16 6.29
CA ALA A 169 -27.81 21.50 7.24
C ALA A 169 -27.47 20.34 8.20
N LEU A 170 -28.48 19.65 8.72
CA LEU A 170 -28.28 18.49 9.60
C LEU A 170 -27.68 17.30 8.83
N GLU A 171 -28.13 17.00 7.62
CA GLU A 171 -27.56 15.95 6.77
C GLU A 171 -26.10 16.24 6.44
N PHE A 172 -25.76 17.47 6.10
CA PHE A 172 -24.39 17.90 5.82
C PHE A 172 -23.49 17.77 7.08
N SER A 173 -23.94 18.31 8.22
CA SER A 173 -23.20 18.27 9.48
C SER A 173 -22.93 16.82 9.93
N SER A 174 -23.93 15.95 9.84
CA SER A 174 -23.80 14.52 10.15
C SER A 174 -22.78 13.84 9.22
N SER A 175 -22.89 14.08 7.91
CA SER A 175 -21.97 13.51 6.92
C SER A 175 -20.54 13.98 7.15
N GLN A 176 -20.34 15.27 7.39
CA GLN A 176 -19.03 15.86 7.66
C GLN A 176 -18.38 15.26 8.93
N ALA A 177 -19.15 15.16 10.02
CA ALA A 177 -18.66 14.61 11.27
C ALA A 177 -18.30 13.11 11.14
N LYS A 178 -19.10 12.32 10.40
CA LYS A 178 -18.79 10.91 10.09
C LYS A 178 -17.52 10.77 9.25
N LYS A 179 -17.30 11.66 8.28
CA LYS A 179 -16.06 11.68 7.49
C LYS A 179 -14.83 12.04 8.32
N ASN A 180 -14.94 13.02 9.22
CA ASN A 180 -13.86 13.38 10.13
C ASN A 180 -13.51 12.22 11.08
N LEU A 181 -14.51 11.50 11.60
CA LEU A 181 -14.28 10.30 12.39
C LEU A 181 -13.53 9.22 11.57
N GLN A 182 -13.93 8.99 10.33
CA GLN A 182 -13.27 8.03 9.45
C GLN A 182 -11.80 8.39 9.22
N ILE A 183 -11.50 9.67 8.95
CA ILE A 183 -10.13 10.17 8.77
C ILE A 183 -9.30 9.93 10.04
N SER A 184 -9.81 10.37 11.20
CA SER A 184 -9.11 10.22 12.49
C SER A 184 -8.89 8.76 12.86
N SER A 185 -9.87 7.88 12.58
CA SER A 185 -9.73 6.43 12.83
C SER A 185 -8.68 5.79 11.92
N ASN A 186 -8.60 6.19 10.65
CA ASN A 186 -7.56 5.73 9.74
C ASN A 186 -6.17 6.18 10.20
N GLN A 187 -6.05 7.45 10.66
CA GLN A 187 -4.80 7.96 11.24
C GLN A 187 -4.33 7.13 12.44
N VAL A 188 -5.24 6.67 13.31
CA VAL A 188 -4.89 5.76 14.41
C VAL A 188 -4.38 4.42 13.89
N GLN A 189 -4.95 3.88 12.81
CA GLN A 189 -4.51 2.62 12.22
C GLN A 189 -3.11 2.70 11.60
N ASP A 190 -2.70 3.86 11.10
CA ASP A 190 -1.38 4.09 10.51
C ASP A 190 -0.23 3.94 11.54
N PHE A 191 -0.54 4.01 12.84
CA PHE A 191 0.40 3.75 13.93
C PHE A 191 0.59 2.26 14.26
N THR A 192 -0.06 1.38 13.52
CA THR A 192 0.19 -0.07 13.55
C THR A 192 0.70 -0.51 12.19
N LEU A 193 1.99 -0.86 12.11
CA LEU A 193 2.55 -1.45 10.89
C LEU A 193 2.01 -2.85 10.73
N LYS A 194 1.45 -3.14 9.55
CA LYS A 194 0.90 -4.46 9.20
C LYS A 194 1.64 -5.04 8.01
N SER A 195 1.75 -6.38 7.96
CA SER A 195 2.31 -7.07 6.80
C SER A 195 1.45 -6.86 5.55
N LYS A 196 2.12 -6.64 4.41
CA LYS A 196 1.50 -6.50 3.08
C LYS A 196 1.44 -7.82 2.30
N SER A 197 2.19 -8.84 2.74
CA SER A 197 2.23 -10.16 2.11
C SER A 197 2.19 -11.28 3.13
N ASN A 198 1.92 -12.50 2.66
CA ASN A 198 2.14 -13.72 3.43
C ASN A 198 3.62 -14.07 3.36
N GLY A 199 4.20 -14.55 4.46
CA GLY A 199 5.61 -14.95 4.47
C GLY A 199 6.18 -15.10 5.87
N ILE A 200 7.51 -15.00 5.95
CA ILE A 200 8.27 -15.04 7.20
C ILE A 200 8.97 -13.68 7.41
N VAL A 201 9.09 -13.28 8.65
CA VAL A 201 9.93 -12.15 9.07
C VAL A 201 11.39 -12.60 9.08
N TYR A 202 12.17 -12.18 8.09
CA TYR A 202 13.59 -12.54 7.99
C TYR A 202 14.47 -11.73 8.93
N SER A 203 14.17 -10.46 9.08
CA SER A 203 14.95 -9.59 9.97
C SER A 203 14.11 -8.43 10.47
N ILE A 204 14.37 -8.04 11.72
CA ILE A 204 13.82 -6.84 12.36
C ILE A 204 14.96 -5.85 12.57
N LEU A 205 14.91 -4.73 11.85
CA LEU A 205 15.98 -3.75 11.77
C LEU A 205 15.89 -2.66 12.86
N LYS A 206 14.85 -2.72 13.70
CA LYS A 206 14.54 -1.72 14.72
C LYS A 206 14.10 -2.36 16.02
N SER A 207 14.42 -1.69 17.15
CA SER A 207 14.08 -2.15 18.48
C SER A 207 12.99 -1.30 19.14
N LYS A 208 12.32 -1.87 20.15
CA LYS A 208 11.38 -1.12 20.99
C LYS A 208 12.06 0.12 21.58
N GLY A 209 11.39 1.26 21.55
CA GLY A 209 11.89 2.54 22.03
C GLY A 209 12.66 3.35 20.99
N GLU A 210 12.96 2.81 19.81
CA GLU A 210 13.61 3.56 18.74
C GLU A 210 12.63 4.45 18.00
N ILE A 211 13.17 5.58 17.47
CA ILE A 211 12.44 6.48 16.57
C ILE A 211 12.41 5.87 15.17
N VAL A 212 11.25 5.89 14.55
CA VAL A 212 11.01 5.42 13.19
C VAL A 212 10.43 6.51 12.32
N SER A 213 10.70 6.39 11.01
CA SER A 213 10.21 7.29 9.97
C SER A 213 9.91 6.53 8.68
N PRO A 214 9.13 7.11 7.75
CA PRO A 214 8.82 6.50 6.45
C PRO A 214 10.02 6.20 5.56
N GLN A 215 11.21 6.76 5.85
CA GLN A 215 12.43 6.55 5.08
C GLN A 215 13.28 5.38 5.57
N THR A 216 13.00 4.87 6.78
CA THR A 216 13.79 3.79 7.38
C THR A 216 13.04 2.47 7.36
N PRO A 217 13.65 1.40 6.81
CA PRO A 217 13.02 0.07 6.84
C PRO A 217 12.99 -0.47 8.27
N ILE A 218 11.92 -1.16 8.61
CA ILE A 218 11.66 -1.72 9.93
C ILE A 218 11.93 -3.22 9.97
N ALA A 219 11.47 -3.94 8.96
CA ALA A 219 11.59 -5.38 8.87
C ALA A 219 11.73 -5.82 7.41
N ILE A 220 12.30 -7.00 7.21
CA ILE A 220 12.38 -7.67 5.92
C ILE A 220 11.47 -8.89 5.98
N ILE A 221 10.49 -8.95 5.07
CA ILE A 221 9.51 -10.02 4.99
C ILE A 221 9.52 -10.59 3.57
N GLY A 222 9.42 -11.90 3.45
CA GLY A 222 9.39 -12.57 2.14
C GLY A 222 8.85 -13.99 2.22
N ASN A 223 8.66 -14.60 1.05
CA ASN A 223 8.19 -15.97 0.94
C ASN A 223 9.27 -16.94 1.45
N TYR A 224 8.89 -18.06 2.03
CA TYR A 224 9.82 -19.06 2.59
C TYR A 224 10.08 -20.25 1.64
N ARG A 225 9.40 -20.29 0.48
CA ARG A 225 9.46 -21.48 -0.40
C ARG A 225 10.27 -21.24 -1.66
N ASP A 226 10.23 -20.04 -2.19
CA ASP A 226 10.79 -19.78 -3.51
C ASP A 226 11.99 -18.82 -3.37
N PHE A 227 13.17 -19.32 -3.70
CA PHE A 227 14.40 -18.56 -3.67
C PHE A 227 14.81 -18.14 -5.08
N VAL A 228 15.32 -16.94 -5.19
CA VAL A 228 15.89 -16.37 -6.40
C VAL A 228 17.32 -15.99 -6.11
N LEU A 229 18.22 -16.40 -6.98
CA LEU A 229 19.60 -15.96 -6.96
C LEU A 229 19.75 -14.75 -7.89
N GLU A 230 20.06 -13.59 -7.30
CA GLU A 230 20.41 -12.39 -8.06
C GLU A 230 21.93 -12.37 -8.30
N LEU A 231 22.30 -12.53 -9.55
CA LEU A 231 23.70 -12.56 -10.01
C LEU A 231 24.07 -11.22 -10.66
N GLN A 232 25.27 -10.75 -10.38
CA GLN A 232 25.86 -9.61 -11.06
C GLN A 232 26.86 -10.11 -12.12
N VAL A 233 26.49 -10.00 -13.38
CA VAL A 233 27.29 -10.43 -14.53
C VAL A 233 27.92 -9.21 -15.20
N ASP A 234 29.23 -9.28 -15.48
CA ASP A 234 29.98 -8.22 -16.13
C ASP A 234 29.47 -7.92 -17.55
N GLU A 235 29.61 -6.65 -18.01
CA GLU A 235 29.17 -6.20 -19.33
C GLU A 235 29.83 -6.96 -20.49
N ASN A 236 31.03 -7.47 -20.30
CA ASN A 236 31.74 -8.25 -21.33
C ASN A 236 31.22 -9.67 -21.48
N ASP A 237 30.58 -10.21 -20.44
CA ASP A 237 30.12 -11.59 -20.37
C ASP A 237 28.62 -11.74 -20.63
N ILE A 238 27.83 -10.68 -20.48
CA ILE A 238 26.37 -10.74 -20.57
C ILE A 238 25.86 -11.27 -21.93
N LEU A 239 26.57 -11.00 -23.02
CA LEU A 239 26.18 -11.46 -24.34
C LEU A 239 26.20 -12.99 -24.49
N ARG A 240 26.92 -13.68 -23.61
CA ARG A 240 27.04 -15.13 -23.57
C ARG A 240 26.02 -15.78 -22.62
N VAL A 241 25.30 -14.98 -21.79
CA VAL A 241 24.27 -15.45 -20.88
C VAL A 241 22.93 -15.51 -21.60
N GLN A 242 22.24 -16.63 -21.46
CA GLN A 242 20.91 -16.85 -22.06
C GLN A 242 19.95 -17.45 -21.03
N ASN A 243 18.66 -17.19 -21.22
CA ASN A 243 17.63 -17.82 -20.39
C ASN A 243 17.69 -19.33 -20.50
N GLY A 244 17.59 -20.01 -19.36
CA GLY A 244 17.69 -21.48 -19.25
C GLY A 244 19.13 -22.00 -19.10
N LEU A 245 20.16 -21.14 -19.13
CA LEU A 245 21.54 -21.55 -18.87
C LEU A 245 21.66 -22.12 -17.46
N LEU A 246 22.40 -23.24 -17.32
CA LEU A 246 22.69 -23.85 -16.02
C LEU A 246 23.66 -22.98 -15.22
N VAL A 247 23.34 -22.75 -13.98
CA VAL A 247 24.16 -22.01 -13.01
C VAL A 247 24.58 -22.95 -11.91
N LEU A 248 25.90 -23.10 -11.68
CA LEU A 248 26.47 -23.83 -10.57
C LEU A 248 26.80 -22.85 -9.44
N ILE A 249 26.20 -23.06 -8.27
CA ILE A 249 26.24 -22.13 -7.15
C ILE A 249 27.03 -22.77 -6.01
N THR A 250 27.99 -22.05 -5.50
CA THR A 250 28.67 -22.38 -4.23
C THR A 250 28.31 -21.30 -3.21
N LEU A 251 27.81 -21.74 -2.05
CA LEU A 251 27.44 -20.84 -0.95
C LEU A 251 28.50 -20.94 0.14
N ASP A 252 28.92 -19.81 0.69
CA ASP A 252 29.95 -19.76 1.76
C ASP A 252 29.54 -20.55 3.00
N SER A 253 28.24 -20.61 3.29
CA SER A 253 27.67 -21.38 4.41
C SER A 253 27.63 -22.87 4.19
N TYR A 254 27.72 -23.37 2.95
CA TYR A 254 27.61 -24.77 2.56
C TYR A 254 28.88 -25.21 1.82
N LYS A 255 29.96 -25.30 2.56
CA LYS A 255 31.28 -25.70 2.02
C LYS A 255 31.19 -27.08 1.36
N ASN A 256 31.75 -27.21 0.16
CA ASN A 256 31.79 -28.44 -0.65
C ASN A 256 30.42 -28.95 -1.17
N GLN A 257 29.40 -28.11 -1.17
CA GLN A 257 28.13 -28.41 -1.86
C GLN A 257 27.95 -27.45 -3.04
N VAL A 258 27.58 -28.04 -4.17
CA VAL A 258 27.24 -27.27 -5.37
C VAL A 258 25.72 -27.40 -5.59
N PHE A 259 25.07 -26.30 -5.71
CA PHE A 259 23.64 -26.24 -6.04
C PHE A 259 23.48 -25.87 -7.51
N GLU A 260 22.41 -26.35 -8.11
CA GLU A 260 22.08 -26.08 -9.50
C GLU A 260 20.87 -25.16 -9.57
N ALA A 261 20.97 -24.14 -10.41
CA ALA A 261 19.86 -23.26 -10.77
C ALA A 261 19.85 -22.98 -12.27
N LYS A 262 18.78 -22.39 -12.75
CA LYS A 262 18.66 -21.99 -14.16
C LYS A 262 18.38 -20.50 -14.27
N VAL A 263 19.07 -19.85 -15.22
CA VAL A 263 18.78 -18.46 -15.55
C VAL A 263 17.33 -18.33 -15.97
N SER A 264 16.57 -17.51 -15.25
CA SER A 264 15.14 -17.24 -15.51
C SER A 264 14.91 -15.89 -16.16
N LYS A 265 15.75 -14.89 -15.83
CA LYS A 265 15.56 -13.53 -16.33
C LYS A 265 16.90 -12.80 -16.39
N ILE A 266 17.06 -11.99 -17.42
CA ILE A 266 18.22 -11.13 -17.63
C ILE A 266 17.69 -9.69 -17.69
N SER A 267 18.25 -8.80 -16.85
CA SER A 267 17.92 -7.38 -16.90
C SER A 267 18.49 -6.76 -18.17
N GLU A 268 17.69 -5.96 -18.84
CA GLU A 268 18.15 -5.16 -20.02
C GLU A 268 18.88 -3.88 -19.61
N ILE A 269 18.82 -3.54 -18.30
CA ILE A 269 19.43 -2.30 -17.77
C ILE A 269 20.69 -2.66 -17.00
N MET A 270 21.79 -2.03 -17.41
CA MET A 270 23.10 -2.14 -16.73
C MET A 270 23.14 -1.21 -15.51
N ASN A 271 23.76 -1.67 -14.45
CA ASN A 271 24.14 -0.84 -13.32
C ASN A 271 25.41 -0.06 -13.68
N GLU A 272 25.28 1.25 -13.90
CA GLU A 272 26.38 2.11 -14.36
C GLU A 272 27.56 2.16 -13.37
N ARG A 273 27.32 2.01 -12.08
CA ARG A 273 28.37 2.07 -11.06
C ARG A 273 29.22 0.81 -11.03
N SER A 274 28.60 -0.37 -11.09
CA SER A 274 29.30 -1.65 -11.04
C SER A 274 29.66 -2.21 -12.41
N LYS A 275 29.15 -1.64 -13.51
CA LYS A 275 29.28 -2.14 -14.88
C LYS A 275 28.81 -3.60 -15.03
N THR A 276 27.72 -3.93 -14.31
CA THR A 276 27.14 -5.28 -14.31
C THR A 276 25.68 -5.25 -14.70
N PHE A 277 25.22 -6.38 -15.26
CA PHE A 277 23.82 -6.68 -15.47
C PHE A 277 23.28 -7.60 -14.38
N LEU A 278 22.04 -7.37 -13.96
CA LEU A 278 21.37 -8.26 -13.02
C LEU A 278 20.79 -9.46 -13.77
N VAL A 279 21.16 -10.66 -13.33
CA VAL A 279 20.64 -11.92 -13.87
C VAL A 279 20.00 -12.69 -12.72
N GLU A 280 18.75 -13.09 -12.89
CA GLU A 280 18.01 -13.90 -11.91
C GLU A 280 18.07 -15.37 -12.31
N ALA A 281 18.37 -16.25 -11.35
CA ALA A 281 18.33 -17.69 -11.53
C ALA A 281 17.42 -18.32 -10.47
N LEU A 282 16.65 -19.33 -10.88
CA LEU A 282 15.72 -20.09 -10.04
C LEU A 282 16.26 -21.50 -9.82
N PHE A 283 16.04 -22.03 -8.59
CA PHE A 283 16.37 -23.40 -8.19
C PHE A 283 15.41 -24.42 -8.76
#